data_3a62108341ce797d61de985bb607d654
#
_entry.id   3a62108341ce797d61de985bb607d654
#
_cell.length_a   1.000
_cell.length_b   1.000
_cell.length_c   1.000
_cell.angle_alpha   90.00
_cell.angle_beta   90.00
_cell.angle_gamma   90.00
#
_symmetry.space_group_name_H-M   'P 1'
#
loop_
_entity.id
_entity.type
_entity.pdbx_description
1 polymer ?
#
loop_
_entity_poly.entity_id
_entity_poly.type
_entity_poly.pdbx_seq_one_letter_code
_entity_poly.pdbx_strand_id
1 'polypeptide(L)'
;MLHSNTFKSNSKKILILLSAFIFFLISSDRGLLSHEIPNDVVVKTIIKVDEDSINLLIRVPLEAMRDMNFPTTGPGYLELEKMPELTMDAAEIWLGNFIDIYEEKNKIKDWKIEKTRISLPSNRSFGQYNTAYNNIFSPPLKNTLIHYQQALLDVLITYPIESASSKFSADINFGGLGLNTTTIMTFVSYDNVSRLYQLKGSPGIVELD
;
A
#
# COMPACT_ATOMS: atom_id res chain seq x y z
N MET A 1 35.59 17.56 65.54
CA MET A 1 35.38 16.30 64.80
C MET A 1 33.95 16.19 64.33
N LEU A 2 33.44 17.05 63.43
CA LEU A 2 32.00 17.07 63.02
C LEU A 2 31.79 17.49 61.56
N HIS A 3 32.75 17.27 60.63
CA HIS A 3 32.60 17.68 59.22
C HIS A 3 32.70 16.57 58.22
N SER A 4 32.85 15.26 58.61
CA SER A 4 33.10 14.17 57.67
C SER A 4 31.82 13.41 57.25
N ASN A 5 30.72 13.51 58.01
CA ASN A 5 29.54 12.72 57.76
C ASN A 5 28.52 13.31 56.75
N THR A 6 28.51 14.63 56.59
CA THR A 6 27.60 15.31 55.63
C THR A 6 28.07 15.14 54.18
N PHE A 7 29.39 15.10 53.96
CA PHE A 7 29.93 14.92 52.59
C PHE A 7 29.69 13.53 52.04
N LYS A 8 29.78 12.48 52.89
CA LYS A 8 29.46 11.08 52.48
C LYS A 8 27.99 10.86 52.21
N SER A 9 27.06 11.58 52.85
CA SER A 9 25.63 11.46 52.61
C SER A 9 25.22 12.07 51.27
N ASN A 10 25.81 13.23 50.91
CA ASN A 10 25.47 13.90 49.66
C ASN A 10 26.04 13.16 48.41
N SER A 11 27.22 12.55 48.51
CA SER A 11 27.79 11.77 47.42
C SER A 11 26.94 10.50 47.07
N LYS A 12 26.37 9.84 48.07
CA LYS A 12 25.47 8.71 47.86
C LYS A 12 24.16 9.13 47.19
N LYS A 13 23.61 10.29 47.57
CA LYS A 13 22.38 10.83 46.93
C LYS A 13 22.63 11.23 45.46
N ILE A 14 23.78 11.84 45.18
CA ILE A 14 24.18 12.19 43.81
C ILE A 14 24.38 10.93 42.95
N LEU A 15 24.99 9.87 43.49
CA LEU A 15 25.19 8.60 42.77
C LEU A 15 23.87 7.93 42.46
N ILE A 16 22.89 7.93 43.36
CA ILE A 16 21.54 7.37 43.15
C ILE A 16 20.79 8.18 42.10
N LEU A 17 20.87 9.52 42.12
CA LEU A 17 20.26 10.39 41.12
C LEU A 17 20.86 10.16 39.71
N LEU A 18 22.18 9.99 39.65
CA LEU A 18 22.89 9.73 38.40
C LEU A 18 22.53 8.35 37.83
N SER A 19 22.43 7.33 38.69
CA SER A 19 22.00 5.99 38.26
C SER A 19 20.54 5.96 37.78
N ALA A 20 19.63 6.68 38.44
CA ALA A 20 18.25 6.82 38.02
C ALA A 20 18.11 7.58 36.68
N PHE A 21 18.94 8.60 36.46
CA PHE A 21 18.97 9.33 35.19
C PHE A 21 19.52 8.49 34.04
N ILE A 22 20.57 7.70 34.28
CA ILE A 22 21.10 6.74 33.28
C ILE A 22 20.08 5.67 32.96
N PHE A 23 19.37 5.12 33.96
CA PHE A 23 18.32 4.13 33.76
C PHE A 23 17.14 4.71 32.94
N PHE A 24 16.79 5.97 33.19
CA PHE A 24 15.75 6.67 32.41
C PHE A 24 16.15 6.89 30.93
N LEU A 25 17.43 7.17 30.66
CA LEU A 25 17.96 7.32 29.30
C LEU A 25 17.98 5.97 28.52
N ILE A 26 18.27 4.87 29.24
CA ILE A 26 18.28 3.53 28.63
C ILE A 26 16.85 3.01 28.34
N SER A 27 15.87 3.46 29.14
CA SER A 27 14.46 3.05 28.97
C SER A 27 13.73 3.81 27.84
N SER A 28 14.40 4.75 27.18
CA SER A 28 13.80 5.59 26.13
C SER A 28 13.95 5.02 24.72
N ASP A 29 14.56 3.83 24.55
CA ASP A 29 14.51 3.10 23.30
C ASP A 29 13.08 2.54 23.05
N ARG A 30 12.11 3.43 22.92
CA ARG A 30 10.98 3.16 22.06
C ARG A 30 11.56 3.16 20.66
N GLY A 31 11.89 1.97 20.18
CA GLY A 31 12.24 1.78 18.78
C GLY A 31 11.20 2.50 17.94
N LEU A 32 11.57 3.60 17.34
CA LEU A 32 10.87 4.15 16.20
C LEU A 32 10.92 3.01 15.19
N LEU A 33 9.82 2.25 15.07
CA LEU A 33 9.59 1.37 13.95
C LEU A 33 9.47 2.28 12.73
N SER A 34 10.62 2.74 12.27
CA SER A 34 10.75 3.28 10.92
C SER A 34 10.44 2.09 10.01
N HIS A 35 9.29 2.09 9.39
CA HIS A 35 8.98 1.13 8.34
C HIS A 35 10.06 1.30 7.26
N GLU A 36 10.94 0.32 7.13
CA GLU A 36 11.94 0.33 6.08
C GLU A 36 11.23 0.38 4.72
N ILE A 37 11.78 1.21 3.84
CA ILE A 37 11.28 1.28 2.46
C ILE A 37 11.60 -0.06 1.79
N PRO A 38 10.60 -0.80 1.26
CA PRO A 38 10.87 -2.04 0.55
C PRO A 38 11.85 -1.81 -0.61
N ASN A 39 12.82 -2.70 -0.79
CA ASN A 39 13.78 -2.59 -1.87
C ASN A 39 13.09 -2.75 -3.23
N ASP A 40 12.38 -3.83 -3.41
CA ASP A 40 11.72 -4.18 -4.67
C ASP A 40 10.22 -4.34 -4.46
N VAL A 41 9.43 -3.53 -5.15
CA VAL A 41 7.98 -3.61 -5.14
C VAL A 41 7.46 -3.95 -6.52
N VAL A 42 6.67 -5.02 -6.62
CA VAL A 42 5.98 -5.39 -7.86
C VAL A 42 4.49 -5.09 -7.70
N VAL A 43 4.01 -4.15 -8.50
CA VAL A 43 2.59 -3.82 -8.62
C VAL A 43 2.04 -4.51 -9.87
N LYS A 44 0.90 -5.18 -9.74
CA LYS A 44 0.17 -5.72 -10.90
C LYS A 44 -1.07 -4.88 -11.14
N THR A 45 -1.27 -4.42 -12.36
CA THR A 45 -2.45 -3.68 -12.75
C THR A 45 -3.12 -4.32 -13.96
N ILE A 46 -4.45 -4.24 -14.01
CA ILE A 46 -5.24 -4.62 -15.18
C ILE A 46 -6.20 -3.48 -15.44
N ILE A 47 -6.05 -2.82 -16.57
CA ILE A 47 -6.93 -1.75 -17.05
C ILE A 47 -7.85 -2.38 -18.09
N LYS A 48 -9.15 -2.34 -17.89
CA LYS A 48 -10.13 -2.81 -18.86
C LYS A 48 -11.10 -1.70 -19.23
N VAL A 49 -11.26 -1.52 -20.53
CA VAL A 49 -12.27 -0.62 -21.09
C VAL A 49 -13.58 -1.38 -21.22
N ASP A 50 -14.63 -0.89 -20.58
CA ASP A 50 -16.00 -1.32 -20.74
C ASP A 50 -16.78 -0.26 -21.53
N GLU A 51 -18.09 -0.38 -21.70
CA GLU A 51 -18.90 0.49 -22.57
C GLU A 51 -18.87 1.97 -22.13
N ASP A 52 -18.98 2.22 -20.82
CA ASP A 52 -19.11 3.55 -20.19
C ASP A 52 -18.08 3.84 -19.11
N SER A 53 -17.12 2.91 -18.94
CA SER A 53 -16.15 3.03 -17.85
C SER A 53 -14.84 2.30 -18.13
N ILE A 54 -13.80 2.74 -17.46
CA ILE A 54 -12.55 1.99 -17.31
C ILE A 54 -12.52 1.40 -15.92
N ASN A 55 -12.34 0.10 -15.82
CA ASN A 55 -12.09 -0.62 -14.59
C ASN A 55 -10.58 -0.87 -14.43
N LEU A 56 -9.99 -0.29 -13.40
CA LEU A 56 -8.60 -0.47 -13.03
C LEU A 56 -8.50 -1.35 -11.80
N LEU A 57 -7.96 -2.55 -11.98
CA LEU A 57 -7.63 -3.47 -10.91
C LEU A 57 -6.14 -3.33 -10.56
N ILE A 58 -5.84 -3.17 -9.28
CA ILE A 58 -4.47 -3.03 -8.77
C ILE A 58 -4.24 -4.08 -7.70
N ARG A 59 -3.07 -4.73 -7.73
CA ARG A 59 -2.55 -5.56 -6.65
C ARG A 59 -1.18 -5.07 -6.25
N VAL A 60 -1.01 -4.80 -4.96
CA VAL A 60 0.22 -4.27 -4.39
C VAL A 60 0.53 -4.97 -3.06
N PRO A 61 1.80 -5.18 -2.68
CA PRO A 61 2.17 -5.60 -1.34
C PRO A 61 1.68 -4.59 -0.29
N LEU A 62 1.00 -5.05 0.75
CA LEU A 62 0.47 -4.17 1.80
C LEU A 62 1.59 -3.41 2.53
N GLU A 63 2.75 -4.04 2.71
CA GLU A 63 3.94 -3.44 3.33
C GLU A 63 4.48 -2.21 2.59
N ALA A 64 4.16 -2.07 1.29
CA ALA A 64 4.56 -0.90 0.50
C ALA A 64 3.79 0.37 0.88
N MET A 65 2.67 0.25 1.60
CA MET A 65 1.84 1.36 2.08
C MET A 65 2.35 1.82 3.44
N ARG A 66 3.50 2.48 3.41
CA ARG A 66 4.14 3.04 4.61
C ARG A 66 3.24 4.10 5.24
N ASP A 67 3.47 4.39 6.49
CA ASP A 67 2.71 5.39 7.27
C ASP A 67 1.24 5.01 7.53
N MET A 68 0.82 3.82 7.07
CA MET A 68 -0.46 3.23 7.43
C MET A 68 -0.30 2.31 8.65
N ASN A 69 -1.09 2.55 9.69
CA ASN A 69 -1.05 1.73 10.89
C ASN A 69 -2.13 0.63 10.81
N PHE A 70 -1.78 -0.49 10.19
CA PHE A 70 -2.68 -1.63 10.11
C PHE A 70 -2.74 -2.39 11.44
N PRO A 71 -3.94 -2.68 11.98
CA PRO A 71 -4.09 -3.41 13.23
C PRO A 71 -3.56 -4.85 13.12
N THR A 72 -2.69 -5.21 14.05
CA THR A 72 -2.07 -6.54 14.09
C THR A 72 -2.12 -7.13 15.48
N THR A 73 -2.10 -8.46 15.56
CA THR A 73 -1.94 -9.24 16.79
C THR A 73 -0.66 -10.07 16.74
N GLY A 74 -0.12 -10.38 17.93
CA GLY A 74 1.10 -11.19 18.04
C GLY A 74 2.27 -10.58 17.25
N PRO A 75 3.02 -11.39 16.50
CA PRO A 75 4.22 -10.91 15.79
C PRO A 75 3.92 -10.18 14.45
N GLY A 76 2.71 -9.68 14.22
CA GLY A 76 2.36 -8.92 13.02
C GLY A 76 1.27 -9.57 12.15
N TYR A 77 0.40 -10.40 12.71
CA TYR A 77 -0.76 -10.94 11.99
C TYR A 77 -1.89 -9.93 11.94
N LEU A 78 -2.44 -9.69 10.73
CA LEU A 78 -3.51 -8.72 10.50
C LEU A 78 -4.81 -9.10 11.22
N GLU A 79 -5.45 -8.13 11.84
CA GLU A 79 -6.82 -8.21 12.34
C GLU A 79 -7.80 -7.92 11.18
N LEU A 80 -8.07 -8.94 10.36
CA LEU A 80 -8.79 -8.81 9.09
C LEU A 80 -10.16 -8.13 9.20
N GLU A 81 -10.82 -8.24 10.32
CA GLU A 81 -12.13 -7.64 10.58
C GLU A 81 -12.08 -6.11 10.68
N LYS A 82 -10.90 -5.55 11.04
CA LYS A 82 -10.68 -4.10 11.18
C LYS A 82 -10.09 -3.46 9.92
N MET A 83 -9.84 -4.26 8.87
CA MET A 83 -9.15 -3.80 7.67
C MET A 83 -10.00 -3.00 6.67
N PRO A 84 -11.34 -3.19 6.53
CA PRO A 84 -12.07 -2.64 5.38
C PRO A 84 -11.93 -1.14 5.17
N GLU A 85 -12.12 -0.32 6.21
CA GLU A 85 -11.98 1.14 6.11
C GLU A 85 -10.53 1.55 5.87
N LEU A 86 -9.60 0.97 6.62
CA LEU A 86 -8.17 1.27 6.49
C LEU A 86 -7.61 0.91 5.11
N THR A 87 -8.12 -0.13 4.47
CA THR A 87 -7.70 -0.49 3.11
C THR A 87 -8.27 0.46 2.05
N MET A 88 -9.43 1.06 2.28
CA MET A 88 -9.97 2.11 1.42
C MET A 88 -9.11 3.38 1.52
N ASP A 89 -8.81 3.83 2.73
CA ASP A 89 -7.94 4.99 2.98
C ASP A 89 -6.54 4.77 2.38
N ALA A 90 -5.96 3.58 2.60
CA ALA A 90 -4.66 3.22 2.02
C ALA A 90 -4.67 3.24 0.49
N ALA A 91 -5.74 2.74 -0.13
CA ALA A 91 -5.90 2.74 -1.58
C ALA A 91 -6.01 4.16 -2.14
N GLU A 92 -6.73 5.06 -1.47
CA GLU A 92 -6.84 6.47 -1.87
C GLU A 92 -5.50 7.18 -1.74
N ILE A 93 -4.85 7.09 -0.57
CA ILE A 93 -3.61 7.80 -0.25
C ILE A 93 -2.44 7.33 -1.12
N TRP A 94 -2.30 6.03 -1.35
CA TRP A 94 -1.11 5.44 -1.97
C TRP A 94 -1.28 5.02 -3.42
N LEU A 95 -2.51 4.92 -3.92
CA LEU A 95 -2.78 4.44 -5.28
C LEU A 95 -3.63 5.43 -6.07
N GLY A 96 -4.83 5.75 -5.64
CA GLY A 96 -5.78 6.56 -6.41
C GLY A 96 -5.22 7.92 -6.81
N ASN A 97 -4.50 8.59 -5.90
CA ASN A 97 -3.88 9.90 -6.14
C ASN A 97 -2.60 9.84 -6.99
N PHE A 98 -2.11 8.65 -7.33
CA PHE A 98 -0.90 8.44 -8.11
C PHE A 98 -1.16 7.81 -9.49
N ILE A 99 -2.43 7.78 -9.91
CA ILE A 99 -2.83 7.30 -11.23
C ILE A 99 -3.73 8.32 -11.89
N ASP A 100 -3.32 8.77 -13.05
CA ASP A 100 -4.10 9.61 -13.93
C ASP A 100 -4.46 8.83 -15.18
N ILE A 101 -5.74 8.71 -15.48
CA ILE A 101 -6.25 8.17 -16.74
C ILE A 101 -6.73 9.32 -17.62
N TYR A 102 -6.38 9.24 -18.89
CA TYR A 102 -6.77 10.24 -19.88
C TYR A 102 -7.60 9.57 -20.97
N GLU A 103 -8.70 10.23 -21.33
CA GLU A 103 -9.48 9.95 -22.52
C GLU A 103 -9.12 11.01 -23.57
N GLU A 104 -8.59 10.60 -24.71
CA GLU A 104 -7.94 11.48 -25.70
C GLU A 104 -6.78 12.25 -25.04
N LYS A 105 -6.98 13.54 -24.78
CA LYS A 105 -6.02 14.40 -24.09
C LYS A 105 -6.54 14.94 -22.75
N ASN A 106 -7.76 14.51 -22.37
CA ASN A 106 -8.44 15.01 -21.20
C ASN A 106 -8.25 14.06 -20.01
N LYS A 107 -7.73 14.57 -18.91
CA LYS A 107 -7.66 13.80 -17.66
C LYS A 107 -9.06 13.53 -17.14
N ILE A 108 -9.38 12.27 -16.88
CA ILE A 108 -10.62 11.87 -16.20
C ILE A 108 -10.47 12.19 -14.73
N LYS A 109 -11.30 13.11 -14.22
CA LYS A 109 -11.22 13.60 -12.83
C LYS A 109 -12.10 12.83 -11.87
N ASP A 110 -13.22 12.31 -12.38
CA ASP A 110 -14.20 11.60 -11.57
C ASP A 110 -13.85 10.11 -11.56
N TRP A 111 -13.18 9.69 -10.50
CA TRP A 111 -12.88 8.28 -10.27
C TRP A 111 -13.34 7.86 -8.88
N LYS A 112 -13.56 6.58 -8.70
CA LYS A 112 -14.04 6.02 -7.44
C LYS A 112 -13.39 4.70 -7.14
N ILE A 113 -12.95 4.53 -5.88
CA ILE A 113 -12.58 3.21 -5.37
C ILE A 113 -13.86 2.44 -5.06
N GLU A 114 -14.13 1.42 -5.84
CA GLU A 114 -15.33 0.59 -5.67
C GLU A 114 -15.16 -0.45 -4.58
N LYS A 115 -13.97 -1.02 -4.48
CA LYS A 115 -13.72 -2.13 -3.55
C LYS A 115 -12.24 -2.30 -3.28
N THR A 116 -11.96 -2.72 -2.05
CA THR A 116 -10.64 -3.22 -1.63
C THR A 116 -10.77 -4.63 -1.06
N ARG A 117 -9.67 -5.38 -1.08
CA ARG A 117 -9.59 -6.73 -0.52
C ARG A 117 -8.17 -7.07 -0.11
N ILE A 118 -8.01 -7.67 1.06
CA ILE A 118 -6.77 -8.34 1.44
C ILE A 118 -6.74 -9.73 0.80
N SER A 119 -5.62 -10.03 0.14
CA SER A 119 -5.37 -11.31 -0.51
C SER A 119 -4.09 -11.96 -0.01
N LEU A 120 -4.05 -13.30 -0.09
CA LEU A 120 -2.87 -14.09 0.24
C LEU A 120 -1.82 -13.99 -0.88
N PRO A 121 -0.53 -14.13 -0.58
CA PRO A 121 0.54 -14.14 -1.60
C PRO A 121 0.41 -15.30 -2.58
N SER A 122 -0.25 -16.40 -2.19
CA SER A 122 -0.53 -17.55 -3.05
C SER A 122 -1.69 -17.32 -4.02
N ASN A 123 -2.45 -16.22 -3.88
CA ASN A 123 -3.60 -15.93 -4.75
C ASN A 123 -3.13 -15.58 -6.17
N ARG A 124 -3.61 -16.33 -7.16
CA ARG A 124 -3.23 -16.22 -8.58
C ARG A 124 -4.23 -15.46 -9.45
N SER A 125 -5.25 -14.85 -8.86
CA SER A 125 -6.36 -14.22 -9.60
C SER A 125 -5.91 -13.10 -10.56
N PHE A 126 -4.84 -12.39 -10.29
CA PHE A 126 -4.32 -11.29 -11.14
C PHE A 126 -3.56 -11.78 -12.39
N GLY A 127 -3.87 -12.97 -12.87
CA GLY A 127 -3.43 -13.43 -14.19
C GLY A 127 -4.36 -13.00 -15.33
N GLN A 128 -5.64 -12.72 -15.03
CA GLN A 128 -6.65 -12.32 -16.00
C GLN A 128 -7.68 -11.39 -15.35
N TYR A 129 -8.30 -10.50 -16.15
CA TYR A 129 -9.26 -9.52 -15.65
C TYR A 129 -10.43 -10.19 -14.89
N ASN A 130 -11.13 -11.15 -15.51
CA ASN A 130 -12.30 -11.75 -14.88
C ASN A 130 -11.99 -12.45 -13.56
N THR A 131 -10.84 -13.13 -13.47
CA THR A 131 -10.43 -13.79 -12.22
C THR A 131 -10.07 -12.79 -11.13
N ALA A 132 -9.42 -11.67 -11.49
CA ALA A 132 -9.08 -10.61 -10.56
C ALA A 132 -10.34 -9.87 -10.09
N TYR A 133 -11.22 -9.51 -11.01
CA TYR A 133 -12.50 -8.87 -10.71
C TYR A 133 -13.36 -9.73 -9.77
N ASN A 134 -13.56 -10.99 -10.09
CA ASN A 134 -14.33 -11.91 -9.24
C ASN A 134 -13.67 -12.12 -7.85
N ASN A 135 -12.32 -12.12 -7.80
CA ASN A 135 -11.63 -12.25 -6.53
C ASN A 135 -11.91 -11.08 -5.60
N ILE A 136 -11.95 -9.86 -6.12
CA ILE A 136 -12.13 -8.67 -5.28
C ILE A 136 -13.53 -8.65 -4.62
N PHE A 137 -14.53 -9.21 -5.28
CA PHE A 137 -15.90 -9.36 -4.76
C PHE A 137 -16.14 -10.66 -3.98
N SER A 138 -15.15 -11.55 -3.92
CA SER A 138 -15.26 -12.79 -3.13
C SER A 138 -15.39 -12.46 -1.63
N PRO A 139 -16.01 -13.36 -0.83
CA PRO A 139 -16.13 -13.15 0.62
C PRO A 139 -14.78 -12.85 1.28
N PRO A 140 -14.74 -12.02 2.33
CA PRO A 140 -13.53 -11.73 3.08
C PRO A 140 -12.87 -12.99 3.60
N LEU A 141 -11.54 -12.97 3.75
CA LEU A 141 -10.80 -14.05 4.41
C LEU A 141 -11.29 -14.18 5.87
N LYS A 142 -11.60 -15.41 6.28
CA LYS A 142 -12.02 -15.73 7.65
C LYS A 142 -11.08 -16.75 8.25
N ASN A 143 -10.81 -16.64 9.55
CA ASN A 143 -9.97 -17.58 10.29
C ASN A 143 -8.61 -17.84 9.62
N THR A 144 -8.05 -16.79 9.00
CA THR A 144 -6.80 -16.86 8.24
C THR A 144 -5.76 -16.00 8.94
N LEU A 145 -4.63 -16.58 9.30
CA LEU A 145 -3.49 -15.84 9.79
C LEU A 145 -2.66 -15.39 8.61
N ILE A 146 -2.58 -14.08 8.41
CA ILE A 146 -1.74 -13.47 7.38
C ILE A 146 -0.87 -12.39 8.01
N HIS A 147 0.44 -12.52 7.86
CA HIS A 147 1.38 -11.50 8.32
C HIS A 147 1.31 -10.28 7.40
N TYR A 148 1.34 -9.05 7.95
CA TYR A 148 1.15 -7.84 7.16
C TYR A 148 2.17 -7.70 6.01
N GLN A 149 3.42 -8.14 6.21
CA GLN A 149 4.46 -8.14 5.17
C GLN A 149 4.21 -9.13 4.03
N GLN A 150 3.34 -10.09 4.21
CA GLN A 150 2.98 -11.09 3.19
C GLN A 150 1.63 -10.79 2.53
N ALA A 151 0.86 -9.89 3.12
CA ALA A 151 -0.45 -9.54 2.63
C ALA A 151 -0.37 -8.73 1.33
N LEU A 152 -1.32 -8.97 0.45
CA LEU A 152 -1.52 -8.18 -0.76
C LEU A 152 -2.80 -7.37 -0.62
N LEU A 153 -2.79 -6.12 -1.06
CA LEU A 153 -3.98 -5.31 -1.22
C LEU A 153 -4.42 -5.34 -2.68
N ASP A 154 -5.63 -5.77 -2.92
CA ASP A 154 -6.33 -5.69 -4.20
C ASP A 154 -7.30 -4.52 -4.16
N VAL A 155 -7.30 -3.71 -5.20
CA VAL A 155 -8.13 -2.50 -5.31
C VAL A 155 -8.81 -2.49 -6.68
N LEU A 156 -10.09 -2.11 -6.72
CA LEU A 156 -10.82 -1.77 -7.94
C LEU A 156 -11.14 -0.27 -7.93
N ILE A 157 -10.68 0.43 -8.95
CA ILE A 157 -11.00 1.83 -9.22
C ILE A 157 -11.75 1.90 -10.54
N THR A 158 -12.83 2.68 -10.59
CA THR A 158 -13.63 2.90 -11.80
C THR A 158 -13.54 4.36 -12.22
N TYR A 159 -13.36 4.58 -13.52
CA TYR A 159 -13.31 5.88 -14.20
C TYR A 159 -14.43 5.94 -15.22
N PRO A 160 -15.36 6.92 -15.19
CA PRO A 160 -16.35 7.11 -16.24
C PRO A 160 -15.67 7.61 -17.51
N ILE A 161 -16.10 7.13 -18.67
CA ILE A 161 -15.59 7.53 -19.99
C ILE A 161 -16.73 8.01 -20.90
N GLU A 162 -16.39 8.83 -21.90
CA GLU A 162 -17.35 9.30 -22.88
C GLU A 162 -17.58 8.26 -24.00
N SER A 163 -16.53 7.53 -24.36
CA SER A 163 -16.63 6.51 -25.42
C SER A 163 -15.59 5.40 -25.27
N ALA A 164 -16.04 4.15 -25.35
CA ALA A 164 -15.17 2.97 -25.35
C ALA A 164 -14.20 2.91 -26.55
N SER A 165 -14.47 3.67 -27.64
CA SER A 165 -13.60 3.76 -28.83
C SER A 165 -12.60 4.91 -28.78
N SER A 166 -12.58 5.70 -27.71
CA SER A 166 -11.59 6.75 -27.49
C SER A 166 -10.19 6.17 -27.34
N LYS A 167 -9.17 7.01 -27.59
CA LYS A 167 -7.79 6.67 -27.24
C LYS A 167 -7.56 6.95 -25.76
N PHE A 168 -6.93 6.02 -25.10
CA PHE A 168 -6.63 6.14 -23.68
C PHE A 168 -5.13 6.22 -23.44
N SER A 169 -4.75 6.94 -22.38
CA SER A 169 -3.40 6.92 -21.85
C SER A 169 -3.44 6.96 -20.31
N ALA A 170 -2.37 6.51 -19.70
CA ALA A 170 -2.25 6.48 -18.25
C ALA A 170 -0.91 7.04 -17.80
N ASP A 171 -0.92 7.85 -16.74
CA ASP A 171 0.26 8.20 -15.96
C ASP A 171 0.20 7.46 -14.63
N ILE A 172 1.08 6.47 -14.46
CA ILE A 172 1.13 5.62 -13.26
C ILE A 172 2.41 5.94 -12.50
N ASN A 173 2.26 6.64 -11.38
CA ASN A 173 3.36 7.16 -10.59
C ASN A 173 3.54 6.37 -9.28
N PHE A 174 3.85 5.09 -9.37
CA PHE A 174 4.07 4.22 -8.21
C PHE A 174 5.52 4.18 -7.71
N GLY A 175 6.41 5.02 -8.24
CA GLY A 175 7.82 5.05 -7.84
C GLY A 175 8.05 5.24 -6.34
N GLY A 176 7.11 5.88 -5.63
CA GLY A 176 7.18 6.08 -4.18
C GLY A 176 6.91 4.85 -3.32
N LEU A 177 6.40 3.75 -3.87
CA LEU A 177 6.06 2.54 -3.11
C LEU A 177 7.28 1.74 -2.64
N GLY A 178 8.41 1.86 -3.33
CA GLY A 178 9.66 1.17 -2.99
C GLY A 178 10.88 1.86 -3.58
N LEU A 179 12.08 1.37 -3.26
CA LEU A 179 13.32 1.87 -3.88
C LEU A 179 13.35 1.50 -5.37
N ASN A 180 12.87 0.30 -5.71
CA ASN A 180 12.71 -0.18 -7.08
C ASN A 180 11.27 -0.66 -7.26
N THR A 181 10.43 0.15 -7.88
CA THR A 181 9.05 -0.26 -8.18
C THR A 181 8.94 -0.68 -9.65
N THR A 182 8.36 -1.85 -9.87
CA THR A 182 8.01 -2.35 -11.20
C THR A 182 6.51 -2.57 -11.28
N THR A 183 5.85 -1.91 -12.24
CA THR A 183 4.43 -2.13 -12.52
C THR A 183 4.29 -3.04 -13.74
N ILE A 184 3.66 -4.19 -13.54
CA ILE A 184 3.25 -5.11 -14.62
C ILE A 184 1.80 -4.79 -14.93
N MET A 185 1.56 -4.14 -16.07
CA MET A 185 0.24 -3.65 -16.45
C MET A 185 -0.27 -4.41 -17.66
N THR A 186 -1.49 -4.93 -17.56
CA THR A 186 -2.24 -5.47 -18.68
C THR A 186 -3.34 -4.47 -19.05
N PHE A 187 -3.31 -3.97 -20.27
CA PHE A 187 -4.42 -3.21 -20.85
C PHE A 187 -5.31 -4.15 -21.65
N VAL A 188 -6.61 -4.04 -21.49
CA VAL A 188 -7.63 -4.80 -22.22
C VAL A 188 -8.60 -3.80 -22.85
N SER A 189 -8.55 -3.69 -24.16
CA SER A 189 -9.44 -2.81 -24.93
C SER A 189 -10.90 -3.28 -24.86
N TYR A 190 -11.82 -2.44 -25.31
CA TYR A 190 -13.23 -2.79 -25.43
C TYR A 190 -13.46 -4.05 -26.27
N ASP A 191 -12.70 -4.24 -27.36
CA ASP A 191 -12.72 -5.43 -28.22
C ASP A 191 -12.02 -6.66 -27.62
N ASN A 192 -11.63 -6.59 -26.34
CA ASN A 192 -10.92 -7.64 -25.60
C ASN A 192 -9.51 -7.98 -26.14
N VAL A 193 -8.88 -7.07 -26.84
CA VAL A 193 -7.46 -7.19 -27.20
C VAL A 193 -6.63 -6.81 -25.96
N SER A 194 -5.67 -7.67 -25.62
CA SER A 194 -4.84 -7.46 -24.44
C SER A 194 -3.40 -7.14 -24.81
N ARG A 195 -2.82 -6.14 -24.13
CA ARG A 195 -1.39 -5.79 -24.22
C ARG A 195 -0.76 -5.73 -22.84
N LEU A 196 0.48 -6.16 -22.77
CA LEU A 196 1.27 -6.19 -21.56
C LEU A 196 2.34 -5.10 -21.59
N TYR A 197 2.42 -4.31 -20.52
CA TYR A 197 3.42 -3.28 -20.31
C TYR A 197 4.23 -3.61 -19.06
N GLN A 198 5.50 -3.29 -19.08
CA GLN A 198 6.35 -3.34 -17.89
C GLN A 198 6.94 -1.95 -17.67
N LEU A 199 6.52 -1.30 -16.62
CA LEU A 199 6.88 0.07 -16.28
C LEU A 199 7.81 0.08 -15.06
N LYS A 200 8.81 0.94 -15.05
CA LYS A 200 9.73 1.11 -13.92
C LYS A 200 9.54 2.49 -13.31
N GLY A 201 9.38 2.52 -11.97
CA GLY A 201 9.23 3.76 -11.21
C GLY A 201 8.03 4.58 -11.67
N SER A 202 8.30 5.79 -12.15
CA SER A 202 7.32 6.76 -12.65
C SER A 202 7.67 7.11 -14.10
N PRO A 203 7.19 6.34 -15.08
CA PRO A 203 7.61 6.47 -16.48
C PRO A 203 7.01 7.69 -17.20
N GLY A 204 6.03 8.37 -16.57
CA GLY A 204 5.20 9.38 -17.22
C GLY A 204 4.05 8.76 -18.01
N ILE A 205 3.46 9.54 -18.92
CA ILE A 205 2.28 9.13 -19.69
C ILE A 205 2.62 8.00 -20.65
N VAL A 206 1.84 6.94 -20.59
CA VAL A 206 1.92 5.74 -21.45
C VAL A 206 0.64 5.63 -22.27
N GLU A 207 0.78 5.57 -23.58
CA GLU A 207 -0.37 5.32 -24.49
C GLU A 207 -0.86 3.86 -24.33
N LEU A 208 -2.17 3.71 -24.26
CA LEU A 208 -2.86 2.43 -24.08
C LEU A 208 -3.54 2.05 -25.42
N ASP A 209 -2.81 1.47 -26.35
CA ASP A 209 -3.27 1.14 -27.70
C ASP A 209 -3.08 -0.36 -28.06
#